data_40cf7b48293f6b24f777406e0f2d0ffd
#
_entry.id   40cf7b48293f6b24f777406e0f2d0ffd
#
_cell.length_a   1.000
_cell.length_b   1.000
_cell.length_c   1.000
_cell.angle_alpha   90.00
_cell.angle_beta   90.00
_cell.angle_gamma   90.00
#
_symmetry.space_group_name_H-M   'P 1'
#
loop_
_entity.id
_entity.type
_entity.pdbx_description
1 polymer ?
#
loop_
_entity_poly.entity_id
_entity_poly.type
_entity_poly.pdbx_seq_one_letter_code
_entity_poly.pdbx_strand_id
1 'polypeptide(L)'
;MSEYLLYGGLGSPYSMKMRAVLRYRRLPHRWIQVGRPEQMAELFARVKAPVIPVLVFPDGGVMNDSTPLIRELERRHADDRGVVPADEAQAFLAFLLEDMADEWGTKAMFHYRWFRERDQAQMSRWLAFDRLKGQGRGAIQAAADAFRERQVGRMALVGCTPENAPVIEATTERIFAIFDDLAADEAFLFGTRPSLADFGWYGQLSQLATDPTPHDLMRERAPLLMRWLLNIDDASGVDGEWQEPGAAARRLLGLAGEVYLPFLRANAEAVAAGRDVFEVELLGRPYSQGVFRYQAKCLAELRAAYAALSPEGRGIVDPEFDLAGLDRSLLS
;
A
#
# COMPACT_ATOMS: atom_id res chain seq x y z
N MET A 1 22.80 -16.03 11.21
CA MET A 1 21.46 -16.64 11.01
C MET A 1 21.31 -16.96 9.53
N SER A 2 20.66 -18.05 9.18
CA SER A 2 20.50 -18.43 7.76
C SER A 2 19.17 -17.98 7.14
N GLU A 3 18.33 -17.28 7.91
CA GLU A 3 16.98 -16.85 7.51
C GLU A 3 16.72 -15.40 7.90
N TYR A 4 15.75 -14.79 7.23
CA TYR A 4 15.22 -13.48 7.59
C TYR A 4 14.22 -13.59 8.74
N LEU A 5 14.14 -12.55 9.61
CA LEU A 5 13.09 -12.46 10.62
C LEU A 5 12.19 -11.26 10.27
N LEU A 6 10.97 -11.53 9.82
CA LEU A 6 9.99 -10.50 9.51
C LEU A 6 9.08 -10.24 10.71
N TYR A 7 9.24 -9.10 11.33
CA TYR A 7 8.37 -8.63 12.41
C TYR A 7 7.25 -7.77 11.84
N GLY A 8 6.01 -8.17 12.05
CA GLY A 8 4.86 -7.48 11.49
C GLY A 8 3.55 -7.82 12.17
N GLY A 9 2.46 -7.29 11.66
CA GLY A 9 1.11 -7.51 12.18
C GLY A 9 0.12 -7.85 11.07
N LEU A 10 -0.84 -8.72 11.33
CA LEU A 10 -1.88 -9.11 10.37
C LEU A 10 -2.77 -7.92 9.95
N GLY A 11 -2.96 -6.95 10.84
CA GLY A 11 -3.70 -5.72 10.56
C GLY A 11 -2.89 -4.59 9.96
N SER A 12 -1.66 -4.86 9.49
CA SER A 12 -0.78 -3.88 8.82
C SER A 12 -0.62 -4.22 7.34
N PRO A 13 -1.09 -3.34 6.43
CA PRO A 13 -0.96 -3.56 4.99
C PRO A 13 0.49 -3.74 4.56
N TYR A 14 1.39 -2.92 5.06
CA TYR A 14 2.82 -2.99 4.74
C TYR A 14 3.50 -4.28 5.24
N SER A 15 3.03 -4.83 6.38
CA SER A 15 3.50 -6.12 6.88
C SER A 15 3.03 -7.27 6.00
N MET A 16 1.77 -7.21 5.52
CA MET A 16 1.21 -8.21 4.61
C MET A 16 1.91 -8.15 3.25
N LYS A 17 2.14 -6.97 2.69
CA LYS A 17 2.94 -6.73 1.49
C LYS A 17 4.31 -7.42 1.61
N MET A 18 5.07 -7.14 2.66
CA MET A 18 6.40 -7.73 2.85
C MET A 18 6.37 -9.26 3.03
N ARG A 19 5.35 -9.78 3.72
CA ARG A 19 5.18 -11.22 3.90
C ARG A 19 4.97 -11.93 2.56
N ALA A 20 4.10 -11.39 1.71
CA ALA A 20 3.82 -11.93 0.39
C ALA A 20 5.05 -11.85 -0.54
N VAL A 21 5.80 -10.74 -0.51
CA VAL A 21 7.06 -10.60 -1.26
C VAL A 21 8.08 -11.66 -0.85
N LEU A 22 8.31 -11.87 0.44
CA LEU A 22 9.27 -12.89 0.91
C LEU A 22 8.85 -14.31 0.50
N ARG A 23 7.55 -14.62 0.51
CA ARG A 23 6.99 -15.89 0.03
C ARG A 23 7.20 -16.04 -1.47
N TYR A 24 6.78 -15.07 -2.27
CA TYR A 24 6.95 -15.10 -3.72
C TYR A 24 8.42 -15.28 -4.11
N ARG A 25 9.34 -14.55 -3.48
CA ARG A 25 10.79 -14.66 -3.70
C ARG A 25 11.41 -15.94 -3.13
N ARG A 26 10.63 -16.79 -2.47
CA ARG A 26 11.10 -18.03 -1.82
C ARG A 26 12.29 -17.80 -0.88
N LEU A 27 12.35 -16.61 -0.24
CA LEU A 27 13.42 -16.29 0.70
C LEU A 27 13.12 -16.94 2.06
N PRO A 28 14.04 -17.74 2.63
CA PRO A 28 13.85 -18.39 3.92
C PRO A 28 13.59 -17.35 5.01
N HIS A 29 12.43 -17.39 5.62
CA HIS A 29 12.06 -16.40 6.63
C HIS A 29 11.12 -16.96 7.70
N ARG A 30 11.17 -16.35 8.89
CA ARG A 30 10.17 -16.52 9.93
C ARG A 30 9.30 -15.28 10.04
N TRP A 31 7.99 -15.48 10.02
CA TRP A 31 7.00 -14.47 10.37
C TRP A 31 6.86 -14.39 11.88
N ILE A 32 7.13 -13.23 12.46
CA ILE A 32 7.04 -12.95 13.89
C ILE A 32 6.00 -11.85 14.08
N GLN A 33 4.84 -12.24 14.58
CA GLN A 33 3.79 -11.29 14.89
C GLN A 33 4.20 -10.41 16.06
N VAL A 34 4.18 -9.09 15.88
CA VAL A 34 4.57 -8.15 16.92
C VAL A 34 3.64 -8.25 18.11
N GLY A 35 4.23 -8.34 19.28
CA GLY A 35 3.54 -8.37 20.56
C GLY A 35 3.43 -7.00 21.21
N ARG A 36 3.60 -6.98 22.52
CA ARG A 36 3.57 -5.76 23.34
C ARG A 36 4.75 -4.83 23.00
N PRO A 37 4.57 -3.50 23.15
CA PRO A 37 5.62 -2.51 22.84
C PRO A 37 6.96 -2.82 23.54
N GLU A 38 6.94 -3.32 24.77
CA GLU A 38 8.13 -3.63 25.55
C GLU A 38 8.99 -4.72 24.89
N GLN A 39 8.33 -5.68 24.22
CA GLN A 39 9.02 -6.77 23.50
C GLN A 39 9.68 -6.30 22.20
N MET A 40 9.26 -5.15 21.70
CA MET A 40 9.76 -4.57 20.46
C MET A 40 10.76 -3.43 20.69
N ALA A 41 10.95 -2.99 21.95
CA ALA A 41 11.73 -1.81 22.27
C ALA A 41 13.19 -1.89 21.73
N GLU A 42 13.88 -3.02 21.93
CA GLU A 42 15.24 -3.22 21.44
C GLU A 42 15.32 -3.19 19.91
N LEU A 43 14.33 -3.77 19.24
CA LEU A 43 14.27 -3.80 17.78
C LEU A 43 13.99 -2.40 17.21
N PHE A 44 13.04 -1.68 17.80
CA PHE A 44 12.71 -0.32 17.39
C PHE A 44 13.81 0.70 17.64
N ALA A 45 14.68 0.48 18.65
CA ALA A 45 15.86 1.29 18.86
C ALA A 45 16.89 1.21 17.71
N ARG A 46 16.80 0.20 16.85
CA ARG A 46 17.70 -0.04 15.72
C ARG A 46 17.19 0.50 14.37
N VAL A 47 16.00 1.10 14.33
CA VAL A 47 15.38 1.66 13.13
C VAL A 47 15.02 3.14 13.33
N LYS A 48 14.89 3.88 12.24
CA LYS A 48 14.62 5.34 12.30
C LYS A 48 13.28 5.70 12.90
N ALA A 49 12.25 4.86 12.68
CA ALA A 49 10.91 5.08 13.18
C ALA A 49 10.35 3.76 13.76
N PRO A 50 9.63 3.79 14.90
CA PRO A 50 9.09 2.59 15.54
C PRO A 50 7.82 2.09 14.84
N VAL A 51 7.95 1.74 13.55
CA VAL A 51 6.86 1.25 12.69
C VAL A 51 7.17 -0.12 12.13
N ILE A 52 6.15 -0.88 11.82
CA ILE A 52 6.23 -2.20 11.18
C ILE A 52 5.84 -2.08 9.69
N PRO A 53 6.39 -2.98 8.84
CA PRO A 53 7.24 -4.14 9.14
C PRO A 53 8.68 -3.77 9.52
N VAL A 54 9.33 -4.64 10.30
CA VAL A 54 10.77 -4.60 10.53
C VAL A 54 11.36 -5.93 10.06
N LEU A 55 12.43 -5.87 9.26
CA LEU A 55 13.16 -7.03 8.77
C LEU A 55 14.55 -7.09 9.41
N VAL A 56 14.85 -8.22 10.03
CA VAL A 56 16.22 -8.56 10.46
C VAL A 56 16.82 -9.47 9.40
N PHE A 57 17.93 -9.03 8.84
CA PHE A 57 18.66 -9.75 7.80
C PHE A 57 19.52 -10.88 8.37
N PRO A 58 19.90 -11.89 7.57
CA PRO A 58 20.79 -12.97 8.03
C PRO A 58 22.13 -12.50 8.61
N ASP A 59 22.65 -11.37 8.15
CA ASP A 59 23.87 -10.73 8.63
C ASP A 59 23.69 -9.92 9.94
N GLY A 60 22.45 -9.87 10.47
CA GLY A 60 22.10 -9.12 11.68
C GLY A 60 21.73 -7.67 11.42
N GLY A 61 21.78 -7.18 10.18
CA GLY A 61 21.27 -5.87 9.80
C GLY A 61 19.78 -5.75 10.12
N VAL A 62 19.27 -4.53 10.36
CA VAL A 62 17.86 -4.27 10.64
C VAL A 62 17.40 -3.08 9.84
N MET A 63 16.27 -3.24 9.13
CA MET A 63 15.60 -2.17 8.40
C MET A 63 14.09 -2.24 8.61
N ASN A 64 13.44 -1.14 8.36
CA ASN A 64 11.98 -1.04 8.27
C ASN A 64 11.58 -0.18 7.08
N ASP A 65 10.27 -0.05 6.86
CA ASP A 65 9.66 0.56 5.68
C ASP A 65 9.69 -0.38 4.46
N SER A 66 8.49 -0.69 3.91
CA SER A 66 8.33 -1.78 2.94
C SER A 66 9.03 -1.52 1.61
N THR A 67 8.93 -0.32 1.06
CA THR A 67 9.52 0.01 -0.25
C THR A 67 11.06 -0.01 -0.22
N PRO A 68 11.75 0.66 0.75
CA PRO A 68 13.18 0.49 0.92
C PRO A 68 13.62 -0.95 1.21
N LEU A 69 12.83 -1.72 1.97
CA LEU A 69 13.11 -3.13 2.24
C LEU A 69 13.10 -3.97 0.97
N ILE A 70 12.10 -3.77 0.11
CA ILE A 70 12.01 -4.49 -1.17
C ILE A 70 13.20 -4.13 -2.06
N ARG A 71 13.55 -2.84 -2.18
CA ARG A 71 14.73 -2.40 -2.95
C ARG A 71 16.02 -3.03 -2.44
N GLU A 72 16.20 -3.17 -1.11
CA GLU A 72 17.37 -3.84 -0.53
C GLU A 72 17.35 -5.34 -0.80
N LEU A 73 16.19 -6.00 -0.80
CA LEU A 73 16.07 -7.40 -1.20
C LEU A 73 16.38 -7.62 -2.68
N GLU A 74 15.94 -6.73 -3.59
CA GLU A 74 16.31 -6.75 -5.00
C GLU A 74 17.85 -6.66 -5.18
N ARG A 75 18.49 -5.74 -4.46
CA ARG A 75 19.95 -5.57 -4.49
C ARG A 75 20.72 -6.79 -3.96
N ARG A 76 20.20 -7.46 -2.91
CA ARG A 76 20.84 -8.64 -2.29
C ARG A 76 20.63 -9.92 -3.08
N HIS A 77 19.53 -10.01 -3.79
CA HIS A 77 19.10 -11.20 -4.51
C HIS A 77 18.73 -10.82 -5.95
N ALA A 78 19.75 -10.64 -6.78
CA ALA A 78 19.58 -10.42 -8.22
C ALA A 78 19.27 -11.75 -8.92
N ASP A 79 18.11 -12.29 -8.66
CA ASP A 79 17.59 -13.52 -9.24
C ASP A 79 16.39 -13.24 -10.16
N ASP A 80 15.88 -14.29 -10.81
CA ASP A 80 14.74 -14.24 -11.70
C ASP A 80 13.38 -14.05 -11.00
N ARG A 81 13.37 -14.02 -9.66
CA ARG A 81 12.16 -13.79 -8.84
C ARG A 81 12.07 -12.36 -8.26
N GLY A 82 12.81 -11.42 -8.82
CA GLY A 82 12.66 -10.00 -8.50
C GLY A 82 11.22 -9.52 -8.70
N VAL A 83 10.79 -8.52 -7.93
CA VAL A 83 9.43 -7.92 -8.04
C VAL A 83 9.43 -6.57 -8.73
N VAL A 84 10.62 -6.03 -9.01
CA VAL A 84 10.81 -4.82 -9.81
C VAL A 84 11.17 -5.25 -11.23
N PRO A 85 10.41 -4.84 -12.26
CA PRO A 85 10.75 -5.13 -13.65
C PRO A 85 12.16 -4.64 -14.01
N ALA A 86 12.86 -5.37 -14.88
CA ALA A 86 14.20 -4.98 -15.34
C ALA A 86 14.15 -3.82 -16.36
N ASP A 87 13.06 -3.71 -17.10
CA ASP A 87 12.81 -2.58 -17.98
C ASP A 87 12.52 -1.31 -17.16
N GLU A 88 13.21 -0.21 -17.44
CA GLU A 88 13.12 1.02 -16.64
C GLU A 88 11.73 1.68 -16.71
N ALA A 89 11.04 1.58 -17.86
CA ALA A 89 9.71 2.13 -18.01
C ALA A 89 8.69 1.35 -17.17
N GLN A 90 8.72 0.03 -17.25
CA GLN A 90 7.86 -0.83 -16.44
C GLN A 90 8.19 -0.69 -14.93
N ALA A 91 9.46 -0.58 -14.58
CA ALA A 91 9.90 -0.35 -13.20
C ALA A 91 9.34 0.97 -12.65
N PHE A 92 9.37 2.03 -13.44
CA PHE A 92 8.81 3.32 -13.07
C PHE A 92 7.28 3.26 -12.91
N LEU A 93 6.57 2.66 -13.87
CA LEU A 93 5.12 2.50 -13.79
C LEU A 93 4.70 1.64 -12.58
N ALA A 94 5.43 0.56 -12.31
CA ALA A 94 5.19 -0.26 -11.14
C ALA A 94 5.45 0.51 -9.83
N PHE A 95 6.48 1.36 -9.77
CA PHE A 95 6.75 2.22 -8.63
C PHE A 95 5.65 3.27 -8.42
N LEU A 96 5.18 3.94 -9.48
CA LEU A 96 4.07 4.91 -9.37
C LEU A 96 2.80 4.24 -8.80
N LEU A 97 2.46 3.05 -9.29
CA LEU A 97 1.26 2.34 -8.85
C LEU A 97 1.40 1.75 -7.44
N GLU A 98 2.61 1.38 -7.03
CA GLU A 98 2.91 0.95 -5.66
C GLU A 98 2.81 2.13 -4.69
N ASP A 99 3.41 3.27 -5.02
CA ASP A 99 3.35 4.49 -4.20
C ASP A 99 1.89 4.97 -4.04
N MET A 100 1.08 4.88 -5.11
CA MET A 100 -0.37 5.12 -5.02
C MET A 100 -1.07 4.15 -4.07
N ALA A 101 -0.73 2.87 -4.10
CA ALA A 101 -1.29 1.89 -3.17
C ALA A 101 -0.94 2.23 -1.71
N ASP A 102 0.32 2.54 -1.45
CA ASP A 102 0.82 2.81 -0.10
C ASP A 102 0.29 4.14 0.46
N GLU A 103 0.13 5.18 -0.36
CA GLU A 103 -0.24 6.53 0.13
C GLU A 103 -1.72 6.89 -0.07
N TRP A 104 -2.36 6.42 -1.17
CA TRP A 104 -3.78 6.64 -1.38
C TRP A 104 -4.63 5.45 -0.94
N GLY A 105 -4.23 4.22 -1.26
CA GLY A 105 -4.93 3.00 -0.84
C GLY A 105 -5.04 2.88 0.68
N THR A 106 -4.04 3.37 1.42
CA THR A 106 -4.08 3.42 2.88
C THR A 106 -5.22 4.31 3.42
N LYS A 107 -5.66 5.35 2.68
CA LYS A 107 -6.81 6.18 3.07
C LYS A 107 -8.11 5.38 3.01
N ALA A 108 -8.30 4.60 1.94
CA ALA A 108 -9.43 3.69 1.82
C ALA A 108 -9.47 2.70 2.99
N MET A 109 -8.33 2.04 3.26
CA MET A 109 -8.20 1.11 4.39
C MET A 109 -8.52 1.79 5.72
N PHE A 110 -7.96 2.98 5.98
CA PHE A 110 -8.16 3.68 7.24
C PHE A 110 -9.61 4.18 7.38
N HIS A 111 -10.21 4.72 6.30
CA HIS A 111 -11.58 5.15 6.25
C HIS A 111 -12.54 4.00 6.59
N TYR A 112 -12.50 2.91 5.83
CA TYR A 112 -13.41 1.79 6.07
C TYR A 112 -13.22 1.15 7.45
N ARG A 113 -12.02 1.06 7.95
CA ARG A 113 -11.71 0.48 9.27
C ARG A 113 -12.22 1.31 10.45
N TRP A 114 -12.25 2.64 10.33
CA TRP A 114 -12.51 3.51 11.46
C TRP A 114 -13.71 4.45 11.30
N PHE A 115 -14.38 4.48 10.17
CA PHE A 115 -15.51 5.38 9.93
C PHE A 115 -16.82 4.84 10.51
N ARG A 116 -17.07 3.53 10.40
CA ARG A 116 -18.30 2.90 10.85
C ARG A 116 -18.10 2.12 12.14
N GLU A 117 -19.06 2.20 13.08
CA GLU A 117 -18.98 1.53 14.39
C GLU A 117 -18.76 0.02 14.29
N ARG A 118 -19.38 -0.63 13.31
CA ARG A 118 -19.24 -2.06 13.05
C ARG A 118 -17.78 -2.45 12.81
N ASP A 119 -17.10 -1.71 11.96
CA ASP A 119 -15.70 -1.96 11.59
C ASP A 119 -14.77 -1.62 12.75
N GLN A 120 -14.99 -0.46 13.40
CA GLN A 120 -14.27 -0.07 14.62
C GLN A 120 -14.34 -1.15 15.70
N ALA A 121 -15.54 -1.69 15.95
CA ALA A 121 -15.77 -2.67 17.00
C ALA A 121 -15.04 -3.99 16.75
N GLN A 122 -14.98 -4.46 15.51
CA GLN A 122 -14.24 -5.66 15.16
C GLN A 122 -12.74 -5.41 15.18
N MET A 123 -12.29 -4.41 14.46
CA MET A 123 -10.87 -4.23 14.19
C MET A 123 -10.08 -3.78 15.43
N SER A 124 -10.67 -2.96 16.29
CA SER A 124 -10.02 -2.64 17.56
C SER A 124 -9.75 -3.88 18.42
N ARG A 125 -10.72 -4.81 18.49
CA ARG A 125 -10.56 -6.07 19.23
C ARG A 125 -9.54 -7.00 18.61
N TRP A 126 -9.51 -7.12 17.29
CA TRP A 126 -8.54 -7.98 16.59
C TRP A 126 -7.12 -7.46 16.77
N LEU A 127 -6.90 -6.16 16.58
CA LEU A 127 -5.60 -5.54 16.77
C LEU A 127 -5.11 -5.59 18.23
N ALA A 128 -6.04 -5.47 19.19
CA ALA A 128 -5.72 -5.66 20.61
C ALA A 128 -5.42 -7.13 20.93
N PHE A 129 -6.20 -8.07 20.38
CA PHE A 129 -5.94 -9.50 20.54
C PHE A 129 -4.55 -9.88 20.01
N ASP A 130 -4.18 -9.40 18.83
CA ASP A 130 -2.86 -9.69 18.23
C ASP A 130 -1.70 -9.32 19.15
N ARG A 131 -1.85 -8.22 19.91
CA ARG A 131 -0.83 -7.73 20.84
C ARG A 131 -0.86 -8.38 22.22
N LEU A 132 -2.04 -8.84 22.66
CA LEU A 132 -2.30 -9.26 24.03
C LEU A 132 -2.77 -10.72 24.15
N LYS A 133 -2.37 -11.57 23.19
CA LYS A 133 -2.67 -13.02 23.25
C LYS A 133 -2.33 -13.58 24.62
N GLY A 134 -3.30 -14.28 25.22
CA GLY A 134 -3.12 -14.93 26.54
C GLY A 134 -3.27 -14.01 27.75
N GLN A 135 -3.54 -12.70 27.60
CA GLN A 135 -3.69 -11.75 28.71
C GLN A 135 -5.14 -11.65 29.26
N GLY A 136 -6.06 -12.44 28.69
CA GLY A 136 -7.45 -12.45 29.11
C GLY A 136 -8.35 -11.41 28.42
N ARG A 137 -9.65 -11.71 28.39
CA ARG A 137 -10.67 -10.93 27.67
C ARG A 137 -10.75 -9.46 28.14
N GLY A 138 -10.63 -9.22 29.45
CA GLY A 138 -10.72 -7.86 30.03
C GLY A 138 -9.58 -6.97 29.55
N ALA A 139 -8.34 -7.47 29.54
CA ALA A 139 -7.18 -6.73 29.08
C ALA A 139 -7.29 -6.41 27.56
N ILE A 140 -7.74 -7.39 26.77
CA ILE A 140 -7.96 -7.20 25.32
C ILE A 140 -9.04 -6.13 25.08
N GLN A 141 -10.17 -6.16 25.83
CA GLN A 141 -11.23 -5.17 25.65
C GLN A 141 -10.77 -3.75 26.01
N ALA A 142 -10.10 -3.59 27.15
CA ALA A 142 -9.57 -2.27 27.57
C ALA A 142 -8.58 -1.69 26.54
N ALA A 143 -7.69 -2.53 26.00
CA ALA A 143 -6.77 -2.12 24.97
C ALA A 143 -7.48 -1.80 23.63
N ALA A 144 -8.53 -2.55 23.29
CA ALA A 144 -9.35 -2.30 22.11
C ALA A 144 -10.04 -0.93 22.17
N ASP A 145 -10.62 -0.59 23.33
CA ASP A 145 -11.33 0.67 23.55
C ASP A 145 -10.36 1.87 23.42
N ALA A 146 -9.21 1.81 24.10
CA ALA A 146 -8.18 2.84 24.00
C ALA A 146 -7.60 2.98 22.58
N PHE A 147 -7.43 1.85 21.87
CA PHE A 147 -6.94 1.86 20.50
C PHE A 147 -7.96 2.47 19.53
N ARG A 148 -9.24 2.10 19.68
CA ARG A 148 -10.36 2.66 18.91
C ARG A 148 -10.42 4.17 19.06
N GLU A 149 -10.47 4.67 20.28
CA GLU A 149 -10.52 6.11 20.58
C GLU A 149 -9.38 6.86 19.89
N ARG A 150 -8.14 6.36 20.04
CA ARG A 150 -6.97 6.96 19.42
C ARG A 150 -7.04 6.99 17.88
N GLN A 151 -7.52 5.93 17.25
CA GLN A 151 -7.56 5.84 15.79
C GLN A 151 -8.70 6.67 15.19
N VAL A 152 -9.87 6.65 15.81
CA VAL A 152 -10.99 7.51 15.41
C VAL A 152 -10.60 8.99 15.55
N GLY A 153 -9.92 9.38 16.63
CA GLY A 153 -9.41 10.74 16.81
C GLY A 153 -8.36 11.18 15.77
N ARG A 154 -7.80 10.25 15.00
CA ARG A 154 -6.83 10.52 13.92
C ARG A 154 -7.42 10.58 12.52
N MET A 155 -8.70 10.27 12.35
CA MET A 155 -9.31 10.20 11.02
C MET A 155 -9.18 11.50 10.24
N ALA A 156 -9.48 12.63 10.87
CA ALA A 156 -9.35 13.94 10.22
C ALA A 156 -7.90 14.25 9.81
N LEU A 157 -6.91 13.83 10.61
CA LEU A 157 -5.49 14.02 10.32
C LEU A 157 -5.08 13.37 8.99
N VAL A 158 -5.63 12.20 8.66
CA VAL A 158 -5.32 11.47 7.42
C VAL A 158 -6.34 11.73 6.30
N GLY A 159 -7.21 12.73 6.47
CA GLY A 159 -8.21 13.13 5.48
C GLY A 159 -9.45 12.23 5.41
N CYS A 160 -9.64 11.33 6.37
CA CYS A 160 -10.83 10.47 6.43
C CYS A 160 -11.96 11.17 7.17
N THR A 161 -12.51 12.23 6.57
CA THR A 161 -13.62 13.02 7.11
C THR A 161 -14.93 12.69 6.39
N PRO A 162 -16.11 13.05 6.95
CA PRO A 162 -17.38 12.88 6.26
C PRO A 162 -17.44 13.60 4.90
N GLU A 163 -16.80 14.77 4.78
CA GLU A 163 -16.76 15.56 3.56
C GLU A 163 -15.93 14.88 2.46
N ASN A 164 -14.83 14.25 2.84
CA ASN A 164 -13.94 13.52 1.93
C ASN A 164 -14.41 12.08 1.62
N ALA A 165 -15.30 11.52 2.45
CA ALA A 165 -15.77 10.14 2.31
C ALA A 165 -16.26 9.80 0.89
N PRO A 166 -17.06 10.65 0.20
CA PRO A 166 -17.52 10.34 -1.15
C PRO A 166 -16.40 10.15 -2.18
N VAL A 167 -15.28 10.87 -2.05
CA VAL A 167 -14.10 10.71 -2.94
C VAL A 167 -13.39 9.39 -2.63
N ILE A 168 -13.17 9.10 -1.35
CA ILE A 168 -12.47 7.89 -0.91
C ILE A 168 -13.29 6.65 -1.30
N GLU A 169 -14.59 6.65 -1.06
CA GLU A 169 -15.48 5.53 -1.37
C GLU A 169 -15.60 5.30 -2.88
N ALA A 170 -15.82 6.35 -3.67
CA ALA A 170 -15.88 6.24 -5.14
C ALA A 170 -14.57 5.73 -5.74
N THR A 171 -13.42 6.19 -5.22
CA THR A 171 -12.11 5.69 -5.65
C THR A 171 -11.95 4.21 -5.30
N THR A 172 -12.36 3.81 -4.09
CA THR A 172 -12.29 2.41 -3.65
C THR A 172 -13.13 1.48 -4.51
N GLU A 173 -14.35 1.87 -4.86
CA GLU A 173 -15.22 1.08 -5.74
C GLU A 173 -14.61 0.91 -7.14
N ARG A 174 -13.99 1.95 -7.70
CA ARG A 174 -13.25 1.86 -8.96
C ARG A 174 -12.05 0.90 -8.87
N ILE A 175 -11.29 0.97 -7.76
CA ILE A 175 -10.17 0.05 -7.51
C ILE A 175 -10.67 -1.40 -7.42
N PHE A 176 -11.76 -1.66 -6.71
CA PHE A 176 -12.36 -2.99 -6.63
C PHE A 176 -12.72 -3.54 -8.01
N ALA A 177 -13.41 -2.73 -8.84
CA ALA A 177 -13.77 -3.12 -10.20
C ALA A 177 -12.54 -3.39 -11.09
N ILE A 178 -11.48 -2.57 -10.97
CA ILE A 178 -10.25 -2.77 -11.72
C ILE A 178 -9.59 -4.10 -11.37
N PHE A 179 -9.49 -4.43 -10.08
CA PHE A 179 -8.86 -5.68 -9.65
C PHE A 179 -9.77 -6.91 -9.81
N ASP A 180 -11.08 -6.76 -9.85
CA ASP A 180 -12.00 -7.85 -10.20
C ASP A 180 -11.83 -8.24 -11.66
N ASP A 181 -11.78 -7.24 -12.56
CA ASP A 181 -11.50 -7.45 -14.00
C ASP A 181 -10.09 -8.02 -14.22
N LEU A 182 -9.07 -7.49 -13.51
CA LEU A 182 -7.71 -8.07 -13.56
C LEU A 182 -7.72 -9.56 -13.19
N ALA A 183 -8.44 -9.94 -12.15
CA ALA A 183 -8.52 -11.32 -11.71
C ALA A 183 -9.24 -12.23 -12.72
N ALA A 184 -10.13 -11.66 -13.55
CA ALA A 184 -10.85 -12.37 -14.60
C ALA A 184 -10.04 -12.53 -15.89
N ASP A 185 -9.38 -11.47 -16.33
CA ASP A 185 -8.85 -11.32 -17.68
C ASP A 185 -7.31 -11.36 -17.74
N GLU A 186 -6.65 -11.07 -16.64
CA GLU A 186 -5.20 -10.93 -16.52
C GLU A 186 -4.72 -11.72 -15.28
N ALA A 187 -3.42 -11.90 -15.10
CA ALA A 187 -2.89 -12.50 -13.89
C ALA A 187 -2.40 -11.41 -12.90
N PHE A 188 -1.60 -10.46 -13.40
CA PHE A 188 -0.99 -9.37 -12.66
C PHE A 188 -0.88 -8.12 -13.55
N LEU A 189 -0.57 -6.99 -12.94
CA LEU A 189 -0.57 -5.68 -13.63
C LEU A 189 0.44 -5.58 -14.79
N PHE A 190 1.55 -6.32 -14.71
CA PHE A 190 2.64 -6.29 -15.69
C PHE A 190 2.99 -7.69 -16.23
N GLY A 191 1.97 -8.51 -16.49
CA GLY A 191 2.11 -9.83 -17.13
C GLY A 191 1.67 -10.99 -16.26
N THR A 192 2.43 -12.10 -16.31
CA THR A 192 2.05 -13.36 -15.65
C THR A 192 2.81 -13.60 -14.34
N ARG A 193 3.53 -12.62 -13.85
CA ARG A 193 4.23 -12.61 -12.55
C ARG A 193 3.93 -11.33 -11.77
N PRO A 194 3.85 -11.39 -10.42
CA PRO A 194 3.52 -10.22 -9.62
C PRO A 194 4.67 -9.22 -9.56
N SER A 195 4.33 -7.94 -9.70
CA SER A 195 5.21 -6.80 -9.57
C SER A 195 5.14 -6.16 -8.18
N LEU A 196 6.03 -5.18 -7.95
CA LEU A 196 6.00 -4.30 -6.79
C LEU A 196 4.61 -3.66 -6.59
N ALA A 197 3.95 -3.24 -7.69
CA ALA A 197 2.62 -2.65 -7.66
C ALA A 197 1.55 -3.65 -7.18
N ASP A 198 1.59 -4.88 -7.67
CA ASP A 198 0.65 -5.92 -7.24
C ASP A 198 0.76 -6.18 -5.73
N PHE A 199 1.97 -6.24 -5.20
CA PHE A 199 2.18 -6.40 -3.75
C PHE A 199 1.78 -5.17 -2.94
N GLY A 200 1.98 -3.96 -3.47
CA GLY A 200 1.49 -2.71 -2.86
C GLY A 200 -0.03 -2.75 -2.70
N TRP A 201 -0.75 -3.02 -3.78
CA TRP A 201 -2.21 -3.13 -3.76
C TRP A 201 -2.70 -4.32 -2.93
N TYR A 202 -2.04 -5.49 -3.02
CA TYR A 202 -2.35 -6.61 -2.14
C TYR A 202 -2.30 -6.20 -0.66
N GLY A 203 -1.28 -5.48 -0.25
CA GLY A 203 -1.15 -5.01 1.13
C GLY A 203 -2.42 -4.29 1.60
N GLN A 204 -2.88 -3.30 0.86
CA GLN A 204 -4.05 -2.48 1.22
C GLN A 204 -5.37 -3.25 1.06
N LEU A 205 -5.57 -3.91 -0.09
CA LEU A 205 -6.81 -4.60 -0.41
C LEU A 205 -7.05 -5.82 0.50
N SER A 206 -6.00 -6.50 0.96
CA SER A 206 -6.11 -7.58 1.94
C SER A 206 -6.69 -7.10 3.27
N GLN A 207 -6.44 -5.86 3.66
CA GLN A 207 -7.03 -5.27 4.86
C GLN A 207 -8.50 -4.95 4.65
N LEU A 208 -8.87 -4.40 3.50
CA LEU A 208 -10.27 -4.14 3.13
C LEU A 208 -11.06 -5.46 3.04
N ALA A 209 -10.47 -6.54 2.54
CA ALA A 209 -11.07 -7.86 2.53
C ALA A 209 -11.26 -8.47 3.93
N THR A 210 -10.72 -7.86 4.97
CA THR A 210 -10.80 -8.34 6.37
C THR A 210 -11.78 -7.52 7.20
N ASP A 211 -11.90 -6.22 6.91
CA ASP A 211 -12.75 -5.28 7.63
C ASP A 211 -14.23 -5.48 7.21
N PRO A 212 -15.22 -5.52 8.12
CA PRO A 212 -16.58 -6.01 7.83
C PRO A 212 -17.29 -5.33 6.67
N THR A 213 -17.31 -4.00 6.64
CA THR A 213 -18.04 -3.25 5.60
C THR A 213 -17.41 -3.40 4.22
N PRO A 214 -16.11 -3.16 4.01
CA PRO A 214 -15.52 -3.33 2.69
C PRO A 214 -15.42 -4.81 2.28
N HIS A 215 -15.36 -5.75 3.23
CA HIS A 215 -15.49 -7.18 2.94
C HIS A 215 -16.84 -7.50 2.27
N ASP A 216 -17.95 -7.02 2.86
CA ASP A 216 -19.28 -7.25 2.30
C ASP A 216 -19.41 -6.62 0.90
N LEU A 217 -18.91 -5.38 0.72
CA LEU A 217 -18.87 -4.71 -0.59
C LEU A 217 -18.04 -5.49 -1.63
N MET A 218 -16.88 -5.98 -1.23
CA MET A 218 -16.00 -6.77 -2.11
C MET A 218 -16.65 -8.09 -2.50
N ARG A 219 -17.29 -8.77 -1.57
CA ARG A 219 -18.03 -10.02 -1.87
C ARG A 219 -19.17 -9.80 -2.86
N GLU A 220 -19.86 -8.68 -2.76
CA GLU A 220 -20.99 -8.35 -3.61
C GLU A 220 -20.57 -7.90 -5.01
N ARG A 221 -19.51 -7.07 -5.09
CA ARG A 221 -19.16 -6.32 -6.30
C ARG A 221 -17.85 -6.72 -6.97
N ALA A 222 -16.98 -7.43 -6.25
CA ALA A 222 -15.66 -7.83 -6.72
C ALA A 222 -15.22 -9.20 -6.15
N PRO A 223 -16.01 -10.28 -6.41
CA PRO A 223 -15.76 -11.59 -5.83
C PRO A 223 -14.48 -12.24 -6.34
N LEU A 224 -14.03 -11.94 -7.55
CA LEU A 224 -12.80 -12.45 -8.13
C LEU A 224 -11.57 -11.78 -7.52
N LEU A 225 -11.65 -10.47 -7.22
CA LEU A 225 -10.63 -9.78 -6.44
C LEU A 225 -10.36 -10.50 -5.12
N MET A 226 -11.41 -10.91 -4.37
CA MET A 226 -11.20 -11.66 -3.13
C MET A 226 -10.40 -12.94 -3.35
N ARG A 227 -10.61 -13.61 -4.48
CA ARG A 227 -9.89 -14.83 -4.83
C ARG A 227 -8.44 -14.53 -5.22
N TRP A 228 -8.23 -13.45 -5.99
CA TRP A 228 -6.91 -12.97 -6.34
C TRP A 228 -6.05 -12.64 -5.10
N LEU A 229 -6.65 -11.99 -4.09
CA LEU A 229 -5.97 -11.69 -2.82
C LEU A 229 -5.48 -12.94 -2.09
N LEU A 230 -6.25 -14.03 -2.11
CA LEU A 230 -5.83 -15.30 -1.52
C LEU A 230 -4.70 -15.97 -2.30
N ASN A 231 -4.69 -15.80 -3.62
CA ASN A 231 -3.64 -16.36 -4.49
C ASN A 231 -2.32 -15.59 -4.33
N ILE A 232 -2.35 -14.27 -4.28
CA ILE A 232 -1.13 -13.46 -4.16
C ILE A 232 -0.54 -13.47 -2.74
N ASP A 233 -1.31 -13.81 -1.70
CA ASP A 233 -0.79 -13.98 -0.33
C ASP A 233 0.35 -14.99 -0.27
N ASP A 234 0.27 -16.03 -1.12
CA ASP A 234 1.37 -16.97 -1.33
C ASP A 234 1.51 -17.34 -2.82
N ALA A 235 2.15 -16.46 -3.57
CA ALA A 235 2.47 -16.68 -4.97
C ALA A 235 3.82 -17.40 -5.18
N SER A 236 4.30 -18.16 -4.18
CA SER A 236 5.59 -18.87 -4.27
C SER A 236 5.65 -19.89 -5.39
N GLY A 237 4.50 -20.43 -5.82
CA GLY A 237 4.37 -21.36 -6.95
C GLY A 237 4.25 -20.68 -8.32
N VAL A 238 4.16 -19.35 -8.37
CA VAL A 238 4.02 -18.62 -9.63
C VAL A 238 5.39 -18.40 -10.26
N ASP A 239 5.56 -18.92 -11.48
CA ASP A 239 6.66 -18.59 -12.37
C ASP A 239 6.05 -17.94 -13.62
N GLY A 240 6.53 -16.77 -14.03
CA GLY A 240 5.92 -16.00 -15.12
C GLY A 240 6.88 -14.98 -15.70
N GLU A 241 6.38 -14.20 -16.65
CA GLU A 241 7.16 -13.23 -17.42
C GLU A 241 6.58 -11.82 -17.31
N TRP A 242 7.45 -10.83 -17.45
CA TRP A 242 7.06 -9.43 -17.60
C TRP A 242 6.45 -9.23 -19.00
N GLN A 243 5.39 -8.43 -19.04
CA GLN A 243 4.70 -8.04 -20.27
C GLN A 243 4.37 -6.56 -20.21
N GLU A 244 3.94 -5.98 -21.31
CA GLU A 244 3.40 -4.63 -21.37
C GLU A 244 2.32 -4.41 -20.30
N PRO A 245 2.13 -3.17 -19.81
CA PRO A 245 1.08 -2.87 -18.86
C PRO A 245 -0.29 -3.36 -19.36
N GLY A 246 -0.98 -4.13 -18.54
CA GLY A 246 -2.31 -4.63 -18.86
C GLY A 246 -3.39 -3.54 -18.81
N ALA A 247 -4.63 -3.91 -19.15
CA ALA A 247 -5.77 -3.00 -19.09
C ALA A 247 -6.02 -2.47 -17.66
N ALA A 248 -5.84 -3.32 -16.66
CA ALA A 248 -5.96 -2.95 -15.26
C ALA A 248 -4.89 -1.92 -14.84
N ALA A 249 -3.64 -2.11 -15.25
CA ALA A 249 -2.57 -1.16 -14.98
C ALA A 249 -2.86 0.22 -15.60
N ARG A 250 -3.32 0.27 -16.85
CA ARG A 250 -3.70 1.53 -17.52
C ARG A 250 -4.85 2.23 -16.82
N ARG A 251 -5.86 1.50 -16.36
CA ARG A 251 -6.98 2.08 -15.58
C ARG A 251 -6.52 2.63 -14.23
N LEU A 252 -5.58 1.98 -13.56
CA LEU A 252 -4.96 2.50 -12.33
C LEU A 252 -4.13 3.76 -12.60
N LEU A 253 -3.38 3.81 -13.70
CA LEU A 253 -2.65 5.02 -14.13
C LEU A 253 -3.62 6.19 -14.38
N GLY A 254 -4.75 5.94 -15.05
CA GLY A 254 -5.81 6.94 -15.22
C GLY A 254 -6.31 7.46 -13.87
N LEU A 255 -6.59 6.56 -12.94
CA LEU A 255 -7.02 6.92 -11.60
C LEU A 255 -5.93 7.66 -10.80
N ALA A 256 -4.65 7.34 -11.02
CA ALA A 256 -3.53 8.08 -10.45
C ALA A 256 -3.51 9.53 -10.98
N GLY A 257 -3.79 9.75 -12.26
CA GLY A 257 -3.91 11.08 -12.87
C GLY A 257 -5.12 11.87 -12.37
N GLU A 258 -6.26 11.21 -12.15
CA GLU A 258 -7.49 11.86 -11.66
C GLU A 258 -7.47 12.20 -10.17
N VAL A 259 -6.74 11.42 -9.36
CA VAL A 259 -6.86 11.49 -7.90
C VAL A 259 -5.50 11.63 -7.22
N TYR A 260 -4.58 10.70 -7.46
CA TYR A 260 -3.39 10.57 -6.63
C TYR A 260 -2.35 11.67 -6.87
N LEU A 261 -1.98 11.92 -8.11
CA LEU A 261 -0.98 12.95 -8.44
C LEU A 261 -1.49 14.37 -8.16
N PRO A 262 -2.75 14.75 -8.47
CA PRO A 262 -3.31 16.04 -8.04
C PRO A 262 -3.31 16.21 -6.51
N PHE A 263 -3.64 15.14 -5.77
CA PHE A 263 -3.56 15.12 -4.31
C PHE A 263 -2.14 15.37 -3.81
N LEU A 264 -1.14 14.65 -4.33
CA LEU A 264 0.26 14.82 -3.95
C LEU A 264 0.77 16.23 -4.27
N ARG A 265 0.42 16.78 -5.45
CA ARG A 265 0.82 18.12 -5.87
C ARG A 265 0.26 19.19 -4.94
N ALA A 266 -1.03 19.15 -4.65
CA ALA A 266 -1.68 20.11 -3.75
C ALA A 266 -1.05 20.08 -2.34
N ASN A 267 -0.74 18.88 -1.83
CA ASN A 267 -0.03 18.72 -0.57
C ASN A 267 1.40 19.30 -0.63
N ALA A 268 2.16 19.01 -1.67
CA ALA A 268 3.54 19.49 -1.81
C ALA A 268 3.60 21.02 -1.94
N GLU A 269 2.68 21.64 -2.71
CA GLU A 269 2.54 23.08 -2.83
C GLU A 269 2.19 23.75 -1.49
N ALA A 270 1.31 23.12 -0.71
CA ALA A 270 0.95 23.63 0.62
C ALA A 270 2.12 23.54 1.60
N VAL A 271 2.87 22.42 1.58
CA VAL A 271 4.09 22.25 2.39
C VAL A 271 5.13 23.31 2.03
N ALA A 272 5.37 23.56 0.73
CA ALA A 272 6.30 24.55 0.26
C ALA A 272 5.89 26.00 0.66
N ALA A 273 4.59 26.27 0.67
CA ALA A 273 4.02 27.54 1.08
C ALA A 273 3.88 27.71 2.61
N GLY A 274 4.27 26.70 3.40
CA GLY A 274 4.14 26.73 4.86
C GLY A 274 2.68 26.73 5.36
N ARG A 275 1.74 26.20 4.56
CA ARG A 275 0.33 26.06 4.96
C ARG A 275 0.15 24.80 5.79
N ASP A 276 -0.83 24.79 6.68
CA ASP A 276 -1.17 23.64 7.52
C ASP A 276 -2.18 22.68 6.85
N VAL A 277 -2.93 23.18 5.87
CA VAL A 277 -4.00 22.46 5.17
C VAL A 277 -3.88 22.73 3.67
N PHE A 278 -4.23 21.76 2.86
CA PHE A 278 -4.43 21.92 1.42
C PHE A 278 -5.86 21.56 1.04
N GLU A 279 -6.30 22.14 -0.08
CA GLU A 279 -7.57 21.85 -0.74
C GLU A 279 -7.30 21.53 -2.19
N VAL A 280 -8.06 20.58 -2.75
CA VAL A 280 -7.97 20.15 -4.14
C VAL A 280 -9.33 19.61 -4.60
N GLU A 281 -9.64 19.73 -5.87
CA GLU A 281 -10.78 19.05 -6.47
C GLU A 281 -10.36 17.66 -6.97
N LEU A 282 -11.02 16.62 -6.50
CA LEU A 282 -10.80 15.22 -6.89
C LEU A 282 -12.14 14.60 -7.31
N LEU A 283 -12.20 14.00 -8.49
CA LEU A 283 -13.42 13.43 -9.05
C LEU A 283 -14.61 14.43 -9.07
N GLY A 284 -14.33 15.72 -9.36
CA GLY A 284 -15.34 16.79 -9.38
C GLY A 284 -15.89 17.14 -7.98
N ARG A 285 -15.20 16.81 -6.91
CA ARG A 285 -15.58 17.08 -5.53
C ARG A 285 -14.46 17.77 -4.76
N PRO A 286 -14.79 18.69 -3.84
CA PRO A 286 -13.78 19.26 -2.95
C PRO A 286 -13.21 18.18 -2.02
N TYR A 287 -11.90 18.22 -1.82
CA TYR A 287 -11.15 17.40 -0.88
C TYR A 287 -10.19 18.28 -0.10
N SER A 288 -10.12 18.14 1.22
CA SER A 288 -9.19 18.89 2.05
C SER A 288 -8.54 18.01 3.12
N GLN A 289 -7.28 18.30 3.42
CA GLN A 289 -6.52 17.56 4.43
C GLN A 289 -5.40 18.41 5.02
N GLY A 290 -5.00 18.10 6.25
CA GLY A 290 -3.75 18.58 6.81
C GLY A 290 -2.54 18.11 6.00
N VAL A 291 -1.50 18.97 5.90
CA VAL A 291 -0.30 18.64 5.10
C VAL A 291 0.51 17.52 5.70
N PHE A 292 1.08 16.67 4.82
CA PHE A 292 2.00 15.61 5.18
C PHE A 292 3.32 15.77 4.43
N ARG A 293 4.40 16.05 5.16
CA ARG A 293 5.74 16.19 4.57
C ARG A 293 6.24 14.91 3.89
N TYR A 294 5.83 13.75 4.39
CA TYR A 294 6.20 12.47 3.78
C TYR A 294 5.61 12.34 2.37
N GLN A 295 4.35 12.69 2.17
CA GLN A 295 3.70 12.64 0.85
C GLN A 295 4.28 13.67 -0.13
N ALA A 296 4.78 14.81 0.35
CA ALA A 296 5.54 15.74 -0.50
C ALA A 296 6.88 15.12 -0.96
N LYS A 297 7.52 14.30 -0.11
CA LYS A 297 8.69 13.51 -0.47
C LYS A 297 8.36 12.44 -1.50
N CYS A 298 7.22 11.73 -1.38
CA CYS A 298 6.75 10.76 -2.37
C CYS A 298 6.65 11.39 -3.77
N LEU A 299 6.01 12.56 -3.89
CA LEU A 299 5.97 13.28 -5.16
C LEU A 299 7.37 13.64 -5.70
N ALA A 300 8.26 14.09 -4.83
CA ALA A 300 9.62 14.43 -5.24
C ALA A 300 10.40 13.18 -5.74
N GLU A 301 10.21 12.02 -5.12
CA GLU A 301 10.80 10.77 -5.57
C GLU A 301 10.22 10.28 -6.90
N LEU A 302 8.90 10.39 -7.11
CA LEU A 302 8.25 10.07 -8.38
C LEU A 302 8.76 10.99 -9.51
N ARG A 303 8.85 12.29 -9.26
CA ARG A 303 9.42 13.26 -10.21
C ARG A 303 10.86 12.95 -10.55
N ALA A 304 11.67 12.66 -9.55
CA ALA A 304 13.08 12.30 -9.76
C ALA A 304 13.21 11.00 -10.57
N ALA A 305 12.39 9.99 -10.29
CA ALA A 305 12.38 8.73 -11.01
C ALA A 305 11.94 8.94 -12.47
N TYR A 306 10.88 9.72 -12.71
CA TYR A 306 10.43 10.07 -14.06
C TYR A 306 11.48 10.88 -14.82
N ALA A 307 12.13 11.85 -14.18
CA ALA A 307 13.19 12.64 -14.78
C ALA A 307 14.44 11.82 -15.15
N ALA A 308 14.70 10.74 -14.42
CA ALA A 308 15.85 9.86 -14.63
C ALA A 308 15.66 8.86 -15.78
N LEU A 309 14.44 8.69 -16.30
CA LEU A 309 14.18 7.81 -17.44
C LEU A 309 15.01 8.24 -18.67
N SER A 310 15.55 7.25 -19.36
CA SER A 310 16.19 7.45 -20.66
C SER A 310 15.18 7.95 -21.72
N PRO A 311 15.64 8.47 -22.89
CA PRO A 311 14.73 8.77 -23.98
C PRO A 311 13.88 7.58 -24.44
N GLU A 312 14.45 6.35 -24.41
CA GLU A 312 13.74 5.10 -24.71
C GLU A 312 12.66 4.82 -23.65
N GLY A 313 13.00 4.90 -22.36
CA GLY A 313 12.06 4.69 -21.28
C GLY A 313 10.90 5.69 -21.30
N ARG A 314 11.17 6.96 -21.59
CA ARG A 314 10.12 7.97 -21.83
C ARG A 314 9.28 7.66 -23.05
N GLY A 315 9.88 7.15 -24.12
CA GLY A 315 9.20 6.73 -25.33
C GLY A 315 8.17 5.60 -25.08
N ILE A 316 8.27 4.89 -23.95
CA ILE A 316 7.30 3.88 -23.50
C ILE A 316 6.31 4.47 -22.49
N VAL A 317 6.80 5.18 -21.48
CA VAL A 317 5.95 5.72 -20.39
C VAL A 317 4.99 6.79 -20.89
N ASP A 318 5.45 7.72 -21.74
CA ASP A 318 4.62 8.83 -22.19
C ASP A 318 3.38 8.39 -22.97
N PRO A 319 3.46 7.43 -23.94
CA PRO A 319 2.29 6.84 -24.58
C PRO A 319 1.33 6.16 -23.60
N GLU A 320 1.85 5.44 -22.59
CA GLU A 320 0.99 4.81 -21.57
C GLU A 320 0.22 5.86 -20.75
N PHE A 321 0.85 6.99 -20.43
CA PHE A 321 0.17 8.10 -19.77
C PHE A 321 -0.90 8.74 -20.67
N ASP A 322 -0.59 8.94 -21.96
CA ASP A 322 -1.56 9.47 -22.92
C ASP A 322 -2.78 8.54 -23.08
N LEU A 323 -2.55 7.22 -23.16
CA LEU A 323 -3.59 6.20 -23.21
C LEU A 323 -4.45 6.18 -21.93
N ALA A 324 -3.84 6.39 -20.79
CA ALA A 324 -4.51 6.44 -19.49
C ALA A 324 -5.19 7.81 -19.22
N GLY A 325 -4.94 8.82 -20.04
CA GLY A 325 -5.41 10.20 -19.79
C GLY A 325 -4.71 10.91 -18.64
N LEU A 326 -3.48 10.46 -18.28
CA LEU A 326 -2.70 11.06 -17.19
C LEU A 326 -1.92 12.27 -17.69
N ASP A 327 -2.13 13.44 -17.07
CA ASP A 327 -1.37 14.65 -17.36
C ASP A 327 0.07 14.57 -16.83
N ARG A 328 1.04 14.44 -17.73
CA ARG A 328 2.48 14.36 -17.43
C ARG A 328 3.02 15.58 -16.69
N SER A 329 2.37 16.75 -16.81
CA SER A 329 2.77 17.96 -16.07
C SER A 329 2.68 17.81 -14.55
N LEU A 330 1.95 16.81 -14.07
CA LEU A 330 1.89 16.46 -12.64
C LEU A 330 3.22 15.92 -12.10
N LEU A 331 4.06 15.37 -13.01
CA LEU A 331 5.38 14.81 -12.71
C LEU A 331 6.56 15.70 -13.19
N SER A 332 6.28 16.85 -13.72
CA SER A 332 7.30 17.83 -14.09
C SER A 332 7.70 18.78 -12.94
#